data_e1a5bd73b0aebd3f98d838705a4f89c8
#
_entry.id   e1a5bd73b0aebd3f98d838705a4f89c8
#
_cell.length_a   1.000
_cell.length_b   1.000
_cell.length_c   1.000
_cell.angle_alpha   90.00
_cell.angle_beta   90.00
_cell.angle_gamma   90.00
#
_symmetry.space_group_name_H-M   'P 1'
#
loop_
_entity.id
_entity.type
_entity.pdbx_description
1 polymer ?
#
loop_
_entity_poly.entity_id
_entity_poly.type
_entity_poly.pdbx_seq_one_letter_code
_entity_poly.pdbx_strand_id
1 'polypeptide(L)'
;MENTNIINAAIKGGNIPRNWLYCFNSGCQHHEECIRFRSTIALSGSRTWGNAVYPAALHADGSCEHFKQLRIVRQAWGFNLLFKNVKLHDAPTLRSLMKEYLGGNTMYYRYHHGERLLSPEQQAWIKRLFARYCYSDVDFDNSCEELDFL
;
A
#
# COMPACT_ATOMS: atom_id res chain seq x y z
N MET A 1 1.70 8.67 24.62
CA MET A 1 0.71 9.69 24.20
C MET A 1 1.08 10.41 22.90
N GLU A 2 2.29 10.88 22.73
CA GLU A 2 2.72 11.54 21.48
C GLU A 2 2.57 10.65 20.24
N ASN A 3 2.94 9.39 20.33
CA ASN A 3 2.83 8.44 19.21
C ASN A 3 1.39 8.24 18.73
N THR A 4 0.43 8.21 19.64
CA THR A 4 -0.99 8.04 19.28
C THR A 4 -1.54 9.23 18.50
N ASN A 5 -1.16 10.44 18.86
CA ASN A 5 -1.59 11.66 18.17
C ASN A 5 -1.01 11.75 16.76
N ILE A 6 0.25 11.36 16.60
CA ILE A 6 0.91 11.33 15.29
C ILE A 6 0.24 10.29 14.37
N ILE A 7 -0.03 9.10 14.89
CA ILE A 7 -0.71 8.04 14.15
C ILE A 7 -2.14 8.47 13.77
N ASN A 8 -2.88 9.05 14.68
CA ASN A 8 -4.23 9.54 14.42
C ASN A 8 -4.25 10.64 13.34
N ALA A 9 -3.28 11.55 13.37
CA ALA A 9 -3.13 12.57 12.34
C ALA A 9 -2.79 11.96 10.98
N ALA A 10 -1.91 10.96 10.95
CA ALA A 10 -1.56 10.22 9.73
C ALA A 10 -2.76 9.46 9.14
N ILE A 11 -3.59 8.86 9.98
CA ILE A 11 -4.83 8.19 9.54
C ILE A 11 -5.79 9.19 8.91
N LYS A 12 -6.04 10.32 9.56
CA LYS A 12 -6.95 11.35 9.07
C LYS A 12 -6.49 12.00 7.77
N GLY A 13 -5.18 12.12 7.57
CA GLY A 13 -4.57 12.65 6.34
C GLY A 13 -4.27 11.59 5.28
N GLY A 14 -4.49 10.30 5.56
CA GLY A 14 -4.13 9.20 4.67
C GLY A 14 -5.11 9.00 3.53
N ASN A 15 -4.63 8.33 2.48
CA ASN A 15 -5.41 7.98 1.30
C ASN A 15 -6.13 6.64 1.52
N ILE A 16 -7.20 6.65 2.28
CA ILE A 16 -7.98 5.45 2.55
C ILE A 16 -8.74 5.05 1.28
N PRO A 17 -8.60 3.79 0.80
CA PRO A 17 -9.33 3.32 -0.38
C PRO A 17 -10.84 3.42 -0.22
N ARG A 18 -11.56 3.67 -1.31
CA ARG A 18 -13.03 3.80 -1.29
C ARG A 18 -13.74 2.54 -0.81
N ASN A 19 -13.18 1.38 -1.13
CA ASN A 19 -13.74 0.08 -0.75
C ASN A 19 -13.11 -0.50 0.52
N TRP A 20 -12.48 0.35 1.33
CA TRP A 20 -11.84 -0.06 2.56
C TRP A 20 -12.82 -0.69 3.54
N LEU A 21 -12.42 -1.83 4.10
CA LEU A 21 -13.19 -2.50 5.16
C LEU A 21 -12.79 -1.93 6.50
N TYR A 22 -13.69 -1.20 7.14
CA TYR A 22 -13.53 -0.74 8.52
C TYR A 22 -13.90 -1.85 9.51
N CYS A 23 -13.37 -1.78 10.72
CA CYS A 23 -13.75 -2.68 11.81
C CYS A 23 -14.19 -1.86 13.01
N PHE A 24 -15.33 -2.24 13.60
CA PHE A 24 -15.88 -1.56 14.77
C PHE A 24 -15.84 -2.43 16.03
N ASN A 25 -15.12 -3.54 16.01
CA ASN A 25 -15.05 -4.49 17.11
C ASN A 25 -14.02 -4.08 18.16
N SER A 26 -14.44 -3.27 19.13
CA SER A 26 -13.60 -2.86 20.27
C SER A 26 -13.26 -4.00 21.23
N GLY A 27 -13.97 -5.14 21.15
CA GLY A 27 -13.68 -6.35 21.93
C GLY A 27 -12.54 -7.20 21.40
N CYS A 28 -12.02 -6.89 20.19
CA CYS A 28 -10.88 -7.59 19.64
C CYS A 28 -9.60 -7.22 20.40
N GLN A 29 -8.82 -8.23 20.81
CA GLN A 29 -7.56 -8.02 21.54
C GLN A 29 -6.52 -7.25 20.74
N HIS A 30 -6.61 -7.31 19.40
CA HIS A 30 -5.67 -6.67 18.46
C HIS A 30 -6.19 -5.37 17.86
N HIS A 31 -7.28 -4.79 18.38
CA HIS A 31 -7.91 -3.62 17.78
C HIS A 31 -6.97 -2.41 17.68
N GLU A 32 -6.11 -2.19 18.69
CA GLU A 32 -5.16 -1.08 18.68
C GLU A 32 -4.04 -1.24 17.65
N GLU A 33 -3.74 -2.46 17.26
CA GLU A 33 -2.70 -2.80 16.29
C GLU A 33 -3.25 -2.96 14.86
N CYS A 34 -4.58 -2.97 14.71
CA CYS A 34 -5.24 -3.22 13.43
C CYS A 34 -5.64 -1.92 12.75
N ILE A 35 -5.10 -1.69 11.54
CA ILE A 35 -5.40 -0.48 10.78
C ILE A 35 -6.88 -0.39 10.39
N ARG A 36 -7.59 -1.52 10.25
CA ARG A 36 -9.03 -1.51 9.94
C ARG A 36 -9.87 -0.93 11.08
N PHE A 37 -9.51 -1.22 12.32
CA PHE A 37 -10.14 -0.61 13.49
C PHE A 37 -9.68 0.84 13.67
N ARG A 38 -8.38 1.06 13.64
CA ARG A 38 -7.80 2.39 13.88
C ARG A 38 -8.24 3.42 12.85
N SER A 39 -8.49 3.01 11.62
CA SER A 39 -8.94 3.91 10.54
C SER A 39 -10.36 4.45 10.72
N THR A 40 -11.16 3.91 11.62
CA THR A 40 -12.52 4.40 11.90
C THR A 40 -12.57 5.86 12.36
N ILE A 41 -11.49 6.37 12.94
CA ILE A 41 -11.40 7.78 13.34
C ILE A 41 -11.44 8.75 12.17
N ALA A 42 -11.14 8.28 10.96
CA ALA A 42 -11.20 9.09 9.74
C ALA A 42 -12.61 9.17 9.13
N LEU A 43 -13.56 8.39 9.65
CA LEU A 43 -14.94 8.42 9.17
C LEU A 43 -15.62 9.74 9.53
N SER A 44 -16.34 10.30 8.54
CA SER A 44 -17.20 11.45 8.79
C SER A 44 -18.34 11.08 9.76
N GLY A 45 -18.64 11.94 10.70
CA GLY A 45 -19.76 11.76 11.62
C GLY A 45 -21.14 11.72 10.95
N SER A 46 -21.24 12.16 9.70
CA SER A 46 -22.46 12.12 8.90
C SER A 46 -22.62 10.84 8.08
N ARG A 47 -21.57 10.02 7.99
CA ARG A 47 -21.60 8.78 7.21
C ARG A 47 -22.35 7.67 7.97
N THR A 48 -23.42 7.17 7.37
CA THR A 48 -24.35 6.22 8.03
C THR A 48 -24.25 4.80 7.52
N TRP A 49 -23.47 4.54 6.45
CA TRP A 49 -23.30 3.22 5.87
C TRP A 49 -21.93 3.07 5.21
N GLY A 50 -21.53 1.85 4.94
CA GLY A 50 -20.27 1.53 4.27
C GLY A 50 -19.85 0.09 4.46
N ASN A 51 -18.65 -0.26 3.98
CA ASN A 51 -18.09 -1.59 4.12
C ASN A 51 -17.50 -1.78 5.52
N ALA A 52 -17.78 -2.93 6.13
CA ALA A 52 -17.27 -3.26 7.46
C ALA A 52 -16.96 -4.76 7.58
N VAL A 53 -16.02 -5.07 8.46
CA VAL A 53 -15.72 -6.44 8.87
C VAL A 53 -16.81 -6.87 9.88
N TYR A 54 -17.40 -8.03 9.66
CA TYR A 54 -18.41 -8.58 10.57
C TYR A 54 -17.76 -9.35 11.74
N PRO A 55 -18.45 -9.45 12.88
CA PRO A 55 -17.92 -10.14 14.08
C PRO A 55 -17.47 -11.59 13.84
N ALA A 56 -18.08 -12.28 12.89
CA ALA A 56 -17.72 -13.66 12.53
C ALA A 56 -16.30 -13.80 11.96
N ALA A 57 -15.66 -12.70 11.53
CA ALA A 57 -14.26 -12.70 11.08
C ALA A 57 -13.29 -12.97 12.23
N LEU A 58 -13.66 -12.65 13.48
CA LEU A 58 -12.88 -12.94 14.67
C LEU A 58 -13.14 -14.39 15.11
N HIS A 59 -12.11 -15.22 15.02
CA HIS A 59 -12.19 -16.63 15.43
C HIS A 59 -12.01 -16.79 16.94
N ALA A 60 -12.40 -17.96 17.46
CA ALA A 60 -12.33 -18.28 18.88
C ALA A 60 -10.90 -18.22 19.46
N ASP A 61 -9.88 -18.45 18.62
CA ASP A 61 -8.46 -18.38 18.99
C ASP A 61 -7.91 -16.94 19.00
N GLY A 62 -8.72 -15.93 18.68
CA GLY A 62 -8.33 -14.53 18.59
C GLY A 62 -7.80 -14.09 17.24
N SER A 63 -7.64 -15.00 16.26
CA SER A 63 -7.25 -14.65 14.90
C SER A 63 -8.40 -14.03 14.11
N CYS A 64 -8.08 -13.23 13.11
CA CYS A 64 -9.07 -12.59 12.25
C CYS A 64 -8.59 -12.63 10.79
N GLU A 65 -9.48 -13.04 9.88
CA GLU A 65 -9.19 -13.13 8.45
C GLU A 65 -8.84 -11.78 7.83
N HIS A 66 -9.34 -10.70 8.40
CA HIS A 66 -9.16 -9.34 7.91
C HIS A 66 -8.17 -8.51 8.73
N PHE A 67 -7.47 -9.13 9.68
CA PHE A 67 -6.44 -8.42 10.43
C PHE A 67 -5.40 -7.82 9.50
N LYS A 68 -5.10 -6.55 9.69
CA LYS A 68 -4.03 -5.87 8.96
C LYS A 68 -3.25 -4.99 9.93
N GLN A 69 -1.97 -5.28 10.04
CA GLN A 69 -1.07 -4.57 10.94
C GLN A 69 -1.04 -3.08 10.63
N LEU A 70 -1.22 -2.26 11.65
CA LEU A 70 -0.96 -0.82 11.58
C LEU A 70 0.54 -0.60 11.43
N ARG A 71 0.98 -0.18 10.27
CA ARG A 71 2.39 0.10 10.01
C ARG A 71 2.56 1.25 9.03
N ILE A 72 3.66 1.96 9.16
CA ILE A 72 4.11 2.95 8.19
C ILE A 72 5.06 2.24 7.23
N VAL A 73 4.82 2.39 5.94
CA VAL A 73 5.64 1.78 4.88
C VAL A 73 6.11 2.85 3.91
N ARG A 74 7.27 2.60 3.31
CA ARG A 74 7.77 3.44 2.23
C ARG A 74 7.12 3.01 0.92
N GLN A 75 6.34 3.90 0.34
CA GLN A 75 5.69 3.72 -0.96
C GLN A 75 6.44 4.53 -2.01
N ALA A 76 6.43 4.07 -3.24
CA ALA A 76 7.18 4.70 -4.33
C ALA A 76 6.36 4.75 -5.61
N TRP A 77 6.73 5.67 -6.50
CA TRP A 77 6.16 5.78 -7.84
C TRP A 77 7.11 6.48 -8.81
N GLY A 78 6.84 6.32 -10.11
CA GLY A 78 7.63 6.92 -11.16
C GLY A 78 8.81 6.06 -11.59
N PHE A 79 8.96 5.87 -12.88
CA PHE A 79 9.89 4.91 -13.47
C PHE A 79 10.99 5.52 -14.33
N ASN A 80 11.13 6.85 -14.36
CA ASN A 80 12.16 7.49 -15.19
C ASN A 80 13.56 7.11 -14.74
N LEU A 81 13.82 7.15 -13.43
CA LEU A 81 15.13 6.79 -12.87
C LEU A 81 15.46 5.30 -13.05
N LEU A 82 14.44 4.43 -13.02
CA LEU A 82 14.63 3.00 -13.29
C LEU A 82 15.30 2.76 -14.66
N PHE A 83 14.86 3.48 -15.68
CA PHE A 83 15.30 3.31 -17.07
C PHE A 83 16.44 4.21 -17.48
N LYS A 84 16.91 5.09 -16.61
CA LYS A 84 17.93 6.12 -16.94
C LYS A 84 19.18 5.56 -17.59
N ASN A 85 19.68 4.44 -17.10
CA ASN A 85 20.91 3.79 -17.58
C ASN A 85 20.66 2.45 -18.27
N VAL A 86 19.40 2.14 -18.58
CA VAL A 86 19.02 0.90 -19.24
C VAL A 86 19.31 1.00 -20.74
N LYS A 87 19.93 -0.02 -21.29
CA LYS A 87 20.21 -0.12 -22.74
C LYS A 87 18.90 -0.15 -23.53
N LEU A 88 18.93 0.43 -24.73
CA LEU A 88 17.75 0.55 -25.59
C LEU A 88 17.08 -0.80 -25.89
N HIS A 89 17.87 -1.88 -26.05
CA HIS A 89 17.31 -3.19 -26.36
C HIS A 89 16.71 -3.91 -25.15
N ASP A 90 17.10 -3.54 -23.92
CA ASP A 90 16.54 -4.12 -22.69
C ASP A 90 15.27 -3.41 -22.24
N ALA A 91 15.14 -2.11 -22.52
CA ALA A 91 14.03 -1.30 -22.02
C ALA A 91 12.64 -1.82 -22.41
N PRO A 92 12.35 -2.21 -23.67
CA PRO A 92 11.03 -2.75 -24.02
C PRO A 92 10.69 -4.03 -23.28
N THR A 93 11.65 -4.92 -23.09
CA THR A 93 11.47 -6.20 -22.38
C THR A 93 11.16 -5.96 -20.90
N LEU A 94 11.94 -5.11 -20.23
CA LEU A 94 11.73 -4.76 -18.83
C LEU A 94 10.36 -4.08 -18.62
N ARG A 95 10.01 -3.17 -19.49
CA ARG A 95 8.71 -2.49 -19.44
C ARG A 95 7.55 -3.46 -19.62
N SER A 96 7.67 -4.41 -20.56
CA SER A 96 6.66 -5.43 -20.79
C SER A 96 6.46 -6.33 -19.57
N LEU A 97 7.54 -6.77 -18.94
CA LEU A 97 7.48 -7.58 -17.72
C LEU A 97 6.89 -6.83 -16.54
N MET A 98 7.21 -5.55 -16.40
CA MET A 98 6.60 -4.69 -15.38
C MET A 98 5.09 -4.52 -15.60
N LYS A 99 4.67 -4.31 -16.86
CA LYS A 99 3.25 -4.19 -17.20
C LYS A 99 2.48 -5.46 -16.87
N GLU A 100 3.04 -6.62 -17.19
CA GLU A 100 2.44 -7.90 -16.85
C GLU A 100 2.28 -8.06 -15.33
N TYR A 101 3.33 -7.78 -14.57
CA TYR A 101 3.31 -7.87 -13.11
C TYR A 101 2.34 -6.88 -12.46
N LEU A 102 2.26 -5.66 -12.94
CA LEU A 102 1.45 -4.59 -12.36
C LEU A 102 -0.02 -4.63 -12.80
N GLY A 103 -0.38 -5.54 -13.68
CA GLY A 103 -1.79 -5.72 -14.08
C GLY A 103 -2.18 -5.07 -15.40
N GLY A 104 -1.20 -4.75 -16.25
CA GLY A 104 -1.41 -4.25 -17.61
C GLY A 104 -0.94 -2.81 -17.84
N ASN A 105 -1.14 -2.35 -19.06
CA ASN A 105 -0.64 -1.05 -19.51
C ASN A 105 -1.22 0.12 -18.70
N THR A 106 -2.51 0.13 -18.46
CA THR A 106 -3.19 1.20 -17.69
C THR A 106 -2.66 1.27 -16.26
N MET A 107 -2.50 0.13 -15.59
CA MET A 107 -1.99 0.06 -14.23
C MET A 107 -0.53 0.52 -14.16
N TYR A 108 0.31 0.11 -15.12
CA TYR A 108 1.70 0.57 -15.21
C TYR A 108 1.79 2.10 -15.20
N TYR A 109 0.99 2.77 -16.01
CA TYR A 109 1.02 4.24 -16.06
C TYR A 109 0.43 4.90 -14.82
N ARG A 110 -0.53 4.29 -14.15
CA ARG A 110 -1.01 4.79 -12.85
C ARG A 110 0.10 4.78 -11.79
N TYR A 111 0.89 3.73 -11.72
CA TYR A 111 2.08 3.69 -10.85
C TYR A 111 3.16 4.65 -11.30
N HIS A 112 3.33 4.84 -12.60
CA HIS A 112 4.29 5.79 -13.12
C HIS A 112 3.94 7.25 -12.77
N HIS A 113 2.68 7.59 -12.84
CA HIS A 113 2.19 8.96 -12.59
C HIS A 113 1.84 9.25 -11.11
N GLY A 114 1.97 8.27 -10.22
CA GLY A 114 1.67 8.46 -8.81
C GLY A 114 0.19 8.39 -8.44
N GLU A 115 -0.66 7.99 -9.37
CA GLU A 115 -2.09 7.71 -9.08
C GLU A 115 -2.26 6.47 -8.22
N ARG A 116 -1.30 5.55 -8.31
CA ARG A 116 -1.12 4.40 -7.43
C ARG A 116 0.31 4.34 -6.95
N LEU A 117 0.49 3.86 -5.72
CA LEU A 117 1.79 3.76 -5.08
C LEU A 117 2.20 2.31 -4.94
N LEU A 118 3.48 2.03 -5.22
CA LEU A 118 4.06 0.70 -5.08
C LEU A 118 4.28 0.37 -3.60
N SER A 119 3.85 -0.82 -3.20
CA SER A 119 4.18 -1.39 -1.90
C SER A 119 5.67 -1.76 -1.80
N PRO A 120 6.23 -1.94 -0.59
CA PRO A 120 7.60 -2.43 -0.43
C PRO A 120 7.86 -3.75 -1.18
N GLU A 121 6.90 -4.66 -1.20
CA GLU A 121 6.99 -5.95 -1.88
C GLU A 121 7.07 -5.79 -3.41
N GLN A 122 6.25 -4.90 -3.97
CA GLN A 122 6.28 -4.57 -5.40
C GLN A 122 7.59 -3.88 -5.79
N GLN A 123 8.08 -2.97 -4.98
CA GLN A 123 9.38 -2.32 -5.19
C GLN A 123 10.52 -3.35 -5.22
N ALA A 124 10.52 -4.28 -4.27
CA ALA A 124 11.53 -5.35 -4.21
C ALA A 124 11.47 -6.26 -5.44
N TRP A 125 10.27 -6.60 -5.91
CA TRP A 125 10.09 -7.40 -7.11
C TRP A 125 10.67 -6.71 -8.35
N ILE A 126 10.39 -5.42 -8.52
CA ILE A 126 10.90 -4.63 -9.65
C ILE A 126 12.43 -4.52 -9.58
N LYS A 127 12.99 -4.25 -8.41
CA LYS A 127 14.44 -4.18 -8.23
C LYS A 127 15.12 -5.51 -8.53
N ARG A 128 14.52 -6.64 -8.14
CA ARG A 128 15.03 -7.98 -8.49
C ARG A 128 14.95 -8.24 -9.99
N LEU A 129 13.89 -7.79 -10.65
CA LEU A 129 13.78 -7.90 -12.12
C LEU A 129 14.92 -7.17 -12.81
N PHE A 130 15.18 -5.92 -12.45
CA PHE A 130 16.27 -5.14 -13.02
C PHE A 130 17.64 -5.75 -12.71
N ALA A 131 17.84 -6.29 -11.52
CA ALA A 131 19.08 -6.97 -11.13
C ALA A 131 19.36 -8.20 -12.02
N ARG A 132 18.35 -8.92 -12.45
CA ARG A 132 18.50 -10.06 -13.40
C ARG A 132 19.06 -9.61 -14.76
N TYR A 133 18.87 -8.37 -15.14
CA TYR A 133 19.41 -7.75 -16.35
C TYR A 133 20.69 -6.94 -16.08
N CYS A 134 21.29 -7.15 -14.89
CA CYS A 134 22.54 -6.49 -14.46
C CYS A 134 22.40 -4.98 -14.17
N TYR A 135 21.22 -4.52 -13.83
CA TYR A 135 20.96 -3.15 -13.36
C TYR A 135 20.69 -3.19 -11.86
N SER A 136 21.71 -2.97 -11.03
CA SER A 136 21.62 -3.10 -9.57
C SER A 136 21.36 -1.78 -8.84
N ASP A 137 21.74 -0.65 -9.42
CA ASP A 137 21.59 0.68 -8.81
C ASP A 137 20.40 1.44 -9.42
N VAL A 138 19.21 0.85 -9.31
CA VAL A 138 17.99 1.47 -9.81
C VAL A 138 17.12 1.95 -8.65
N ASP A 139 16.43 3.06 -8.85
CA ASP A 139 15.49 3.61 -7.88
C ASP A 139 14.28 4.22 -8.59
N PHE A 140 13.25 4.50 -7.80
CA PHE A 140 12.03 5.14 -8.27
C PHE A 140 12.18 6.67 -8.22
N ASP A 141 11.37 7.37 -9.02
CA ASP A 141 11.45 8.83 -9.11
C ASP A 141 11.06 9.50 -7.79
N ASN A 142 10.06 8.95 -7.10
CA ASN A 142 9.50 9.53 -5.89
C ASN A 142 9.23 8.45 -4.85
N SER A 143 9.23 8.85 -3.59
CA SER A 143 8.81 8.00 -2.47
C SER A 143 8.21 8.82 -1.36
N CYS A 144 7.35 8.19 -0.56
CA CYS A 144 6.79 8.76 0.65
C CYS A 144 6.63 7.68 1.72
N GLU A 145 6.51 8.09 2.97
CA GLU A 145 6.17 7.20 4.07
C GLU A 145 4.72 7.44 4.44
N GLU A 146 3.91 6.40 4.31
CA GLU A 146 2.48 6.45 4.62
C GLU A 146 2.03 5.18 5.31
N LEU A 147 0.84 5.24 5.91
CA LEU A 147 0.19 4.07 6.47
C LEU A 147 -0.15 3.08 5.36
N ASP A 148 0.04 1.79 5.67
CA ASP A 148 -0.20 0.70 4.73
C ASP A 148 -1.69 0.38 4.61
N PHE A 149 -2.35 1.01 3.65
CA PHE A 149 -3.71 0.70 3.22
C PHE A 149 -3.77 -0.21 1.97
N LEU A 150 -2.63 -0.72 1.51
CA LEU A 150 -2.52 -1.52 0.28
C LEU A 150 -2.85 -2.99 0.48
#